data_3165a23669e52a31af3f40fe8f16a52b
#
_entry.id   3165a23669e52a31af3f40fe8f16a52b
#
_cell.length_a   1.000
_cell.length_b   1.000
_cell.length_c   1.000
_cell.angle_alpha   90.00
_cell.angle_beta   90.00
_cell.angle_gamma   90.00
#
_symmetry.space_group_name_H-M   'P 1'
#
loop_
_entity.id
_entity.type
_entity.pdbx_description
1 polymer ?
#
loop_
_entity_poly.entity_id
_entity_poly.type
_entity_poly.pdbx_seq_one_letter_code
_entity_poly.pdbx_strand_id
1 'polypeptide(L)'
;MSTNSIQMGMLAAAKQFAVHDSWNREQLEAFQSSELAKLREFAYAHAPFYRQFHDGLMDRPLQELPVLTKAVMMEHFDEIVTDPRIHLAEVQAHLSALHDDAQFLDMYWVMATSGSTGSPGIFLFGASEWAAVLASFLRHSMWSGKMGPNLKSALIVSRTPWHQSARTWMSLRNPLLLHLSANDPIEVLTQQLNEWQPDSLGGYPSIINALASEQVEGRLHIHPKLITVSSELLTEDMRHRIENVWEQKIFNTYVATETGALAGECIEHTRLHLYEDLDIVEVVDTSNRPVPPGASGEKLLITRLFNTTQPLIRYEVSDRLCLSSGSCSCKRPYALVEDIQGRKEDVLFFPGAAGAEVRIIPHMFHAVMDVIPVREWQIMQEEEAVYASW
;
A
#
# COMPACT_ATOMS: atom_id res chain seq x y z
N MET A 1 -3.72 -23.11 7.32
CA MET A 1 -4.31 -23.49 6.00
C MET A 1 -3.22 -23.90 5.02
N SER A 2 -3.51 -24.78 4.03
CA SER A 2 -2.50 -25.12 3.01
C SER A 2 -2.29 -23.94 2.04
N THR A 3 -1.09 -23.80 1.50
CA THR A 3 -0.74 -22.79 0.47
C THR A 3 -1.71 -22.85 -0.74
N ASN A 4 -2.17 -24.05 -1.11
CA ASN A 4 -3.19 -24.23 -2.16
C ASN A 4 -4.52 -23.54 -1.84
N SER A 5 -4.94 -23.51 -0.58
CA SER A 5 -6.20 -22.88 -0.16
C SER A 5 -6.15 -21.36 -0.31
N ILE A 6 -5.03 -20.73 0.07
CA ILE A 6 -4.87 -19.29 -0.04
C ILE A 6 -4.77 -18.83 -1.51
N GLN A 7 -4.06 -19.59 -2.34
CA GLN A 7 -3.97 -19.30 -3.77
C GLN A 7 -5.32 -19.44 -4.48
N MET A 8 -6.12 -20.44 -4.12
CA MET A 8 -7.50 -20.57 -4.64
C MET A 8 -8.38 -19.40 -4.21
N GLY A 9 -8.30 -18.97 -2.95
CA GLY A 9 -8.98 -17.79 -2.45
C GLY A 9 -8.59 -16.52 -3.20
N MET A 10 -7.28 -16.31 -3.40
CA MET A 10 -6.75 -15.19 -4.17
C MET A 10 -7.28 -15.17 -5.61
N LEU A 11 -7.29 -16.31 -6.30
CA LEU A 11 -7.83 -16.40 -7.66
C LEU A 11 -9.34 -16.15 -7.71
N ALA A 12 -10.08 -16.59 -6.70
CA ALA A 12 -11.52 -16.31 -6.59
C ALA A 12 -11.77 -14.80 -6.38
N ALA A 13 -11.03 -14.16 -5.48
CA ALA A 13 -11.09 -12.72 -5.26
C ALA A 13 -10.71 -11.93 -6.53
N ALA A 14 -9.63 -12.32 -7.22
CA ALA A 14 -9.22 -11.68 -8.46
C ALA A 14 -10.29 -11.77 -9.57
N LYS A 15 -11.01 -12.90 -9.67
CA LYS A 15 -12.15 -13.02 -10.59
C LYS A 15 -13.31 -12.09 -10.20
N GLN A 16 -13.58 -11.96 -8.91
CA GLN A 16 -14.61 -11.03 -8.43
C GLN A 16 -14.22 -9.58 -8.76
N PHE A 17 -13.00 -9.18 -8.52
CA PHE A 17 -12.50 -7.84 -8.86
C PHE A 17 -12.62 -7.55 -10.36
N ALA A 18 -12.35 -8.53 -11.22
CA ALA A 18 -12.53 -8.37 -12.66
C ALA A 18 -13.99 -8.11 -13.07
N VAL A 19 -14.96 -8.64 -12.32
CA VAL A 19 -16.38 -8.30 -12.50
C VAL A 19 -16.63 -6.85 -12.07
N HIS A 20 -16.12 -6.44 -10.91
CA HIS A 20 -16.27 -5.08 -10.40
C HIS A 20 -15.64 -4.04 -11.33
N ASP A 21 -14.54 -4.38 -12.01
CA ASP A 21 -13.86 -3.52 -12.99
C ASP A 21 -14.78 -3.12 -14.17
N SER A 22 -15.84 -3.89 -14.43
CA SER A 22 -16.82 -3.64 -15.50
C SER A 22 -18.07 -2.89 -15.04
N TRP A 23 -18.19 -2.59 -13.76
CA TRP A 23 -19.34 -1.87 -13.21
C TRP A 23 -19.39 -0.42 -13.68
N ASN A 24 -20.56 0.19 -13.55
CA ASN A 24 -20.71 1.64 -13.58
C ASN A 24 -20.61 2.22 -12.15
N ARG A 25 -20.59 3.53 -12.03
CA ARG A 25 -20.48 4.23 -10.73
C ARG A 25 -21.63 3.90 -9.78
N GLU A 26 -22.87 3.82 -10.28
CA GLU A 26 -24.07 3.50 -9.48
C GLU A 26 -23.98 2.10 -8.87
N GLN A 27 -23.51 1.11 -9.64
CA GLN A 27 -23.31 -0.26 -9.15
C GLN A 27 -22.23 -0.33 -8.05
N LEU A 28 -21.14 0.42 -8.22
CA LEU A 28 -20.07 0.51 -7.23
C LEU A 28 -20.58 1.15 -5.92
N GLU A 29 -21.31 2.25 -6.01
CA GLU A 29 -21.85 2.96 -4.84
C GLU A 29 -22.92 2.11 -4.11
N ALA A 30 -23.75 1.41 -4.84
CA ALA A 30 -24.71 0.46 -4.24
C ALA A 30 -24.00 -0.68 -3.50
N PHE A 31 -22.93 -1.22 -4.10
CA PHE A 31 -22.11 -2.25 -3.47
C PHE A 31 -21.42 -1.71 -2.21
N GLN A 32 -20.75 -0.56 -2.27
CA GLN A 32 -20.11 0.09 -1.12
C GLN A 32 -21.11 0.30 0.03
N SER A 33 -22.32 0.80 -0.29
CA SER A 33 -23.35 1.03 0.71
C SER A 33 -23.80 -0.27 1.39
N SER A 34 -23.97 -1.34 0.62
CA SER A 34 -24.32 -2.66 1.14
C SER A 34 -23.23 -3.25 2.02
N GLU A 35 -21.97 -3.24 1.57
CA GLU A 35 -20.86 -3.81 2.33
C GLU A 35 -20.53 -2.99 3.59
N LEU A 36 -20.65 -1.65 3.51
CA LEU A 36 -20.52 -0.77 4.67
C LEU A 36 -21.57 -1.09 5.75
N ALA A 37 -22.82 -1.29 5.36
CA ALA A 37 -23.89 -1.65 6.31
C ALA A 37 -23.56 -2.97 7.00
N LYS A 38 -23.17 -4.01 6.25
CA LYS A 38 -22.77 -5.31 6.78
C LYS A 38 -21.57 -5.20 7.72
N LEU A 39 -20.54 -4.45 7.33
CA LEU A 39 -19.34 -4.24 8.15
C LEU A 39 -19.69 -3.57 9.49
N ARG A 40 -20.53 -2.53 9.47
CA ARG A 40 -20.96 -1.80 10.67
C ARG A 40 -21.76 -2.69 11.61
N GLU A 41 -22.74 -3.44 11.08
CA GLU A 41 -23.51 -4.41 11.86
C GLU A 41 -22.61 -5.48 12.48
N PHE A 42 -21.68 -6.02 11.69
CA PHE A 42 -20.74 -7.04 12.16
C PHE A 42 -19.82 -6.50 13.24
N ALA A 43 -19.19 -5.34 13.03
CA ALA A 43 -18.30 -4.71 14.00
C ALA A 43 -19.03 -4.38 15.33
N TYR A 44 -20.24 -3.84 15.23
CA TYR A 44 -21.07 -3.55 16.41
C TYR A 44 -21.44 -4.82 17.18
N ALA A 45 -21.73 -5.92 16.50
CA ALA A 45 -22.11 -7.19 17.12
C ALA A 45 -20.91 -7.92 17.77
N HIS A 46 -19.70 -7.88 17.16
CA HIS A 46 -18.59 -8.76 17.52
C HIS A 46 -17.39 -8.04 18.16
N ALA A 47 -17.25 -6.72 17.99
CA ALA A 47 -16.17 -5.95 18.61
C ALA A 47 -16.71 -5.04 19.73
N PRO A 48 -16.35 -5.29 21.01
CA PRO A 48 -16.81 -4.48 22.14
C PRO A 48 -16.52 -2.98 21.97
N PHE A 49 -15.38 -2.63 21.40
CA PHE A 49 -15.00 -1.25 21.08
C PHE A 49 -16.06 -0.54 20.23
N TYR A 50 -16.50 -1.13 19.13
CA TYR A 50 -17.46 -0.48 18.22
C TYR A 50 -18.86 -0.33 18.83
N ARG A 51 -19.22 -1.15 19.79
CA ARG A 51 -20.47 -1.01 20.55
C ARG A 51 -20.51 0.31 21.34
N GLN A 52 -19.36 0.73 21.87
CA GLN A 52 -19.24 2.00 22.61
C GLN A 52 -18.92 3.15 21.65
N PHE A 53 -17.98 2.95 20.73
CA PHE A 53 -17.47 3.97 19.85
C PHE A 53 -18.52 4.47 18.82
N HIS A 54 -19.46 3.60 18.43
CA HIS A 54 -20.57 3.91 17.52
C HIS A 54 -21.96 3.88 18.20
N ASP A 55 -22.00 3.99 19.53
CA ASP A 55 -23.27 4.02 20.26
C ASP A 55 -24.16 5.19 19.81
N GLY A 56 -25.41 4.89 19.48
CA GLY A 56 -26.35 5.87 18.94
C GLY A 56 -26.06 6.40 17.54
N LEU A 57 -25.04 5.83 16.83
CA LEU A 57 -24.59 6.31 15.51
C LEU A 57 -24.87 5.33 14.37
N MET A 58 -25.53 4.18 14.62
CA MET A 58 -25.70 3.13 13.61
C MET A 58 -26.45 3.58 12.35
N ASP A 59 -27.37 4.52 12.48
CA ASP A 59 -28.15 5.09 11.36
C ASP A 59 -27.50 6.35 10.76
N ARG A 60 -26.36 6.80 11.29
CA ARG A 60 -25.69 8.01 10.80
C ARG A 60 -24.86 7.72 9.56
N PRO A 61 -24.72 8.69 8.64
CA PRO A 61 -23.78 8.61 7.52
C PRO A 61 -22.35 8.32 7.99
N LEU A 62 -21.53 7.69 7.14
CA LEU A 62 -20.14 7.35 7.46
C LEU A 62 -19.36 8.57 7.93
N GLN A 63 -19.54 9.73 7.28
CA GLN A 63 -18.84 10.99 7.55
C GLN A 63 -19.12 11.57 8.94
N GLU A 64 -20.20 11.15 9.58
CA GLU A 64 -20.55 11.57 10.94
C GLU A 64 -19.99 10.65 12.03
N LEU A 65 -19.42 9.50 11.66
CA LEU A 65 -18.81 8.59 12.61
C LEU A 65 -17.48 9.16 13.13
N PRO A 66 -17.08 8.85 14.37
CA PRO A 66 -15.79 9.25 14.90
C PRO A 66 -14.63 8.64 14.11
N VAL A 67 -13.48 9.30 14.14
CA VAL A 67 -12.27 8.85 13.46
C VAL A 67 -11.49 7.90 14.36
N LEU A 68 -11.15 6.73 13.83
CA LEU A 68 -10.29 5.76 14.50
C LEU A 68 -8.82 6.10 14.20
N THR A 69 -8.10 6.64 15.16
CA THR A 69 -6.66 6.87 15.02
C THR A 69 -5.85 5.64 15.36
N LYS A 70 -4.59 5.56 14.88
CA LYS A 70 -3.66 4.48 15.24
C LYS A 70 -3.48 4.36 16.75
N ALA A 71 -3.40 5.47 17.48
CA ALA A 71 -3.25 5.47 18.93
C ALA A 71 -4.45 4.80 19.61
N VAL A 72 -5.67 5.22 19.27
CA VAL A 72 -6.91 4.63 19.78
C VAL A 72 -7.04 3.16 19.41
N MET A 73 -6.70 2.79 18.16
CA MET A 73 -6.73 1.40 17.72
C MET A 73 -5.79 0.52 18.52
N MET A 74 -4.57 0.98 18.80
CA MET A 74 -3.59 0.20 19.56
C MET A 74 -3.91 0.15 21.06
N GLU A 75 -4.49 1.21 21.63
CA GLU A 75 -4.97 1.26 23.02
C GLU A 75 -6.11 0.27 23.27
N HIS A 76 -7.03 0.16 22.29
CA HIS A 76 -8.22 -0.71 22.37
C HIS A 76 -8.10 -1.97 21.50
N PHE A 77 -6.88 -2.42 21.20
CA PHE A 77 -6.64 -3.49 20.24
C PHE A 77 -7.46 -4.75 20.56
N ASP A 78 -7.43 -5.24 21.79
CA ASP A 78 -8.14 -6.46 22.23
C ASP A 78 -9.67 -6.33 22.15
N GLU A 79 -10.18 -5.10 22.15
CA GLU A 79 -11.62 -4.81 22.06
C GLU A 79 -12.08 -4.58 20.61
N ILE A 80 -11.13 -4.23 19.70
CA ILE A 80 -11.40 -4.02 18.26
C ILE A 80 -11.40 -5.33 17.51
N VAL A 81 -10.49 -6.26 17.82
CA VAL A 81 -10.46 -7.57 17.18
C VAL A 81 -11.71 -8.38 17.53
N THR A 82 -12.22 -9.12 16.55
CA THR A 82 -13.51 -9.81 16.71
C THR A 82 -13.38 -11.23 17.24
N ASP A 83 -12.19 -11.81 17.22
CA ASP A 83 -11.91 -13.09 17.88
C ASP A 83 -11.36 -12.85 19.29
N PRO A 84 -12.09 -13.26 20.34
CA PRO A 84 -11.69 -13.00 21.73
C PRO A 84 -10.44 -13.77 22.18
N ARG A 85 -9.87 -14.62 21.34
CA ARG A 85 -8.60 -15.31 21.59
C ARG A 85 -7.38 -14.46 21.21
N ILE A 86 -7.60 -13.34 20.52
CA ILE A 86 -6.51 -12.46 20.06
C ILE A 86 -6.24 -11.40 21.11
N HIS A 87 -5.01 -11.40 21.64
CA HIS A 87 -4.54 -10.39 22.59
C HIS A 87 -3.26 -9.73 22.08
N LEU A 88 -3.17 -8.41 22.19
CA LEU A 88 -2.05 -7.61 21.69
C LEU A 88 -0.68 -8.14 22.16
N ALA A 89 -0.56 -8.49 23.44
CA ALA A 89 0.69 -9.00 24.00
C ALA A 89 1.15 -10.30 23.33
N GLU A 90 0.21 -11.20 23.01
CA GLU A 90 0.50 -12.47 22.34
C GLU A 90 0.84 -12.26 20.86
N VAL A 91 0.15 -11.33 20.20
CA VAL A 91 0.45 -10.93 18.81
C VAL A 91 1.84 -10.30 18.71
N GLN A 92 2.22 -9.44 19.65
CA GLN A 92 3.57 -8.86 19.73
C GLN A 92 4.64 -9.92 19.98
N ALA A 93 4.39 -10.88 20.85
CA ALA A 93 5.29 -12.02 21.08
C ALA A 93 5.45 -12.87 19.81
N HIS A 94 4.34 -13.13 19.09
CA HIS A 94 4.39 -13.82 17.80
C HIS A 94 5.21 -13.06 16.77
N LEU A 95 5.02 -11.75 16.61
CA LEU A 95 5.81 -10.92 15.68
C LEU A 95 7.29 -10.92 16.02
N SER A 96 7.64 -10.88 17.31
CA SER A 96 9.03 -10.91 17.77
C SER A 96 9.74 -12.25 17.50
N ALA A 97 8.97 -13.33 17.43
CA ALA A 97 9.47 -14.69 17.13
C ALA A 97 9.30 -15.08 15.65
N LEU A 98 8.78 -14.18 14.82
CA LEU A 98 8.43 -14.49 13.44
C LEU A 98 9.67 -14.52 12.54
N HIS A 99 9.92 -15.66 11.90
CA HIS A 99 11.04 -15.85 10.96
C HIS A 99 10.61 -16.31 9.56
N ASP A 100 9.35 -16.78 9.43
CA ASP A 100 8.79 -17.36 8.21
C ASP A 100 7.33 -16.93 8.01
N ASP A 101 6.54 -17.68 7.24
CA ASP A 101 5.11 -17.44 6.99
C ASP A 101 4.18 -18.02 8.08
N ALA A 102 4.65 -18.17 9.32
CA ALA A 102 3.81 -18.65 10.40
C ALA A 102 2.63 -17.72 10.65
N GLN A 103 1.45 -18.32 10.84
CA GLN A 103 0.23 -17.59 11.16
C GLN A 103 0.02 -17.57 12.67
N PHE A 104 -0.44 -16.47 13.20
CA PHE A 104 -0.89 -16.37 14.58
C PHE A 104 -2.14 -17.23 14.77
N LEU A 105 -2.18 -18.07 15.80
CA LEU A 105 -3.22 -19.10 16.06
C LEU A 105 -3.47 -20.03 14.85
N ASP A 106 -2.48 -20.25 13.98
CA ASP A 106 -2.59 -21.03 12.73
C ASP A 106 -3.69 -20.52 11.76
N MET A 107 -4.14 -19.27 11.92
CA MET A 107 -5.28 -18.70 11.22
C MET A 107 -5.05 -17.30 10.67
N TYR A 108 -4.24 -16.48 11.35
CA TYR A 108 -4.16 -15.05 11.08
C TYR A 108 -2.78 -14.63 10.56
N TRP A 109 -2.75 -13.89 9.49
CA TRP A 109 -1.56 -13.17 9.03
C TRP A 109 -1.46 -11.86 9.81
N VAL A 110 -0.31 -11.65 10.43
CA VAL A 110 -0.03 -10.45 11.22
C VAL A 110 1.02 -9.61 10.50
N MET A 111 0.78 -8.33 10.41
CA MET A 111 1.72 -7.35 9.85
C MET A 111 1.88 -6.18 10.80
N ALA A 112 3.03 -5.53 10.71
CA ALA A 112 3.31 -4.32 11.48
C ALA A 112 3.88 -3.23 10.57
N THR A 113 3.53 -1.97 10.87
CA THR A 113 4.18 -0.82 10.23
C THR A 113 5.59 -0.63 10.79
N SER A 114 6.45 0.10 10.07
CA SER A 114 7.85 0.36 10.48
C SER A 114 7.99 1.11 11.81
N GLY A 115 6.92 1.74 12.31
CA GLY A 115 6.93 2.42 13.61
C GLY A 115 7.75 3.70 13.63
N SER A 116 8.01 4.35 12.50
CA SER A 116 8.77 5.61 12.39
C SER A 116 8.27 6.73 13.32
N THR A 117 7.02 6.66 13.77
CA THR A 117 6.37 7.65 14.67
C THR A 117 6.21 7.16 16.11
N GLY A 118 6.94 6.11 16.53
CA GLY A 118 6.81 5.51 17.87
C GLY A 118 6.38 4.05 17.83
N SER A 119 5.23 3.71 18.41
CA SER A 119 4.74 2.32 18.37
C SER A 119 4.23 1.91 17.00
N PRO A 120 4.60 0.72 16.48
CA PRO A 120 4.09 0.21 15.22
C PRO A 120 2.58 -0.05 15.30
N GLY A 121 1.86 0.23 14.21
CA GLY A 121 0.50 -0.28 14.03
C GLY A 121 0.54 -1.77 13.69
N ILE A 122 -0.32 -2.56 14.30
CA ILE A 122 -0.42 -4.01 14.09
C ILE A 122 -1.76 -4.33 13.44
N PHE A 123 -1.71 -5.11 12.35
CA PHE A 123 -2.88 -5.45 11.54
C PHE A 123 -2.97 -6.96 11.34
N LEU A 124 -4.19 -7.48 11.50
CA LEU A 124 -4.49 -8.91 11.35
C LEU A 124 -5.45 -9.14 10.18
N PHE A 125 -5.20 -10.23 9.50
CA PHE A 125 -6.04 -10.67 8.38
C PHE A 125 -6.34 -12.16 8.52
N GLY A 126 -7.62 -12.50 8.50
CA GLY A 126 -8.05 -13.89 8.32
C GLY A 126 -7.78 -14.39 6.90
N ALA A 127 -8.01 -15.67 6.64
CA ALA A 127 -7.63 -16.28 5.37
C ALA A 127 -8.30 -15.68 4.14
N SER A 128 -9.60 -15.39 4.19
CA SER A 128 -10.33 -14.75 3.08
C SER A 128 -9.90 -13.30 2.86
N GLU A 129 -9.63 -12.61 3.94
CA GLU A 129 -9.15 -11.22 3.93
C GLU A 129 -7.73 -11.15 3.34
N TRP A 130 -6.83 -12.06 3.77
CA TRP A 130 -5.49 -12.13 3.21
C TRP A 130 -5.50 -12.51 1.73
N ALA A 131 -6.37 -13.42 1.33
CA ALA A 131 -6.57 -13.76 -0.09
C ALA A 131 -7.01 -12.55 -0.93
N ALA A 132 -7.90 -11.70 -0.40
CA ALA A 132 -8.30 -10.45 -1.04
C ALA A 132 -7.15 -9.43 -1.12
N VAL A 133 -6.34 -9.31 -0.07
CA VAL A 133 -5.11 -8.50 -0.07
C VAL A 133 -4.16 -8.96 -1.16
N LEU A 134 -3.87 -10.27 -1.24
CA LEU A 134 -3.00 -10.82 -2.30
C LEU A 134 -3.55 -10.55 -3.69
N ALA A 135 -4.87 -10.68 -3.88
CA ALA A 135 -5.53 -10.38 -5.16
C ALA A 135 -5.44 -8.90 -5.53
N SER A 136 -5.53 -7.99 -4.56
CA SER A 136 -5.39 -6.54 -4.79
C SER A 136 -4.02 -6.16 -5.36
N PHE A 137 -2.95 -6.82 -4.89
CA PHE A 137 -1.59 -6.62 -5.44
C PHE A 137 -1.44 -7.08 -6.89
N LEU A 138 -2.23 -8.07 -7.33
CA LEU A 138 -2.17 -8.54 -8.72
C LEU A 138 -3.04 -7.73 -9.67
N ARG A 139 -3.97 -6.92 -9.16
CA ARG A 139 -5.00 -6.27 -9.96
C ARG A 139 -4.43 -5.37 -11.06
N HIS A 140 -3.48 -4.48 -10.74
CA HIS A 140 -2.83 -3.63 -11.71
C HIS A 140 -2.04 -4.42 -12.76
N SER A 141 -1.38 -5.51 -12.34
CA SER A 141 -0.68 -6.40 -13.27
C SER A 141 -1.65 -7.09 -14.23
N MET A 142 -2.84 -7.50 -13.74
CA MET A 142 -3.91 -8.02 -14.60
C MET A 142 -4.41 -6.96 -15.58
N TRP A 143 -4.53 -5.70 -15.15
CA TRP A 143 -4.92 -4.58 -16.03
C TRP A 143 -3.88 -4.27 -17.12
N SER A 144 -2.63 -4.65 -16.92
CA SER A 144 -1.57 -4.51 -17.93
C SER A 144 -1.79 -5.40 -19.15
N GLY A 145 -2.60 -6.46 -19.03
CA GLY A 145 -2.75 -7.49 -20.08
C GLY A 145 -1.50 -8.33 -20.31
N LYS A 146 -0.42 -8.13 -19.53
CA LYS A 146 0.88 -8.80 -19.70
C LYS A 146 1.06 -10.00 -18.76
N MET A 147 0.10 -10.28 -17.90
CA MET A 147 0.15 -11.45 -17.00
C MET A 147 -0.09 -12.74 -17.76
N GLY A 148 0.71 -13.77 -17.45
CA GLY A 148 0.59 -15.10 -18.03
C GLY A 148 1.07 -16.20 -17.08
N PRO A 149 0.68 -17.48 -17.30
CA PRO A 149 0.96 -18.57 -16.39
C PRO A 149 2.45 -18.93 -16.29
N ASN A 150 3.25 -18.58 -17.29
CA ASN A 150 4.68 -18.92 -17.35
C ASN A 150 5.58 -17.69 -17.19
N LEU A 151 5.06 -16.59 -16.62
CA LEU A 151 5.80 -15.36 -16.45
C LEU A 151 6.88 -15.52 -15.37
N LYS A 152 8.14 -15.49 -15.75
CA LYS A 152 9.26 -15.41 -14.79
C LYS A 152 9.29 -14.03 -14.18
N SER A 153 9.13 -13.95 -12.88
CA SER A 153 9.08 -12.68 -12.16
C SER A 153 10.26 -12.55 -11.20
N ALA A 154 10.74 -11.33 -11.01
CA ALA A 154 11.62 -10.98 -9.91
C ALA A 154 10.95 -9.87 -9.08
N LEU A 155 10.94 -10.03 -7.75
CA LEU A 155 10.40 -9.06 -6.82
C LEU A 155 11.49 -8.69 -5.82
N ILE A 156 11.83 -7.39 -5.75
CA ILE A 156 12.90 -6.85 -4.91
C ILE A 156 12.27 -5.98 -3.85
N VAL A 157 12.13 -6.54 -2.64
CA VAL A 157 11.42 -5.91 -1.52
C VAL A 157 12.07 -6.29 -0.18
N SER A 158 11.57 -5.74 0.91
CA SER A 158 12.02 -6.10 2.25
C SER A 158 11.84 -7.60 2.53
N ARG A 159 12.80 -8.20 3.23
CA ARG A 159 12.70 -9.58 3.78
C ARG A 159 12.24 -9.61 5.25
N THR A 160 11.98 -8.46 5.84
CA THR A 160 11.51 -8.40 7.22
C THR A 160 10.17 -9.14 7.37
N PRO A 161 10.08 -10.20 8.19
CA PRO A 161 8.96 -11.15 8.16
C PRO A 161 7.58 -10.54 8.45
N TRP A 162 7.53 -9.43 9.20
CA TRP A 162 6.28 -8.73 9.52
C TRP A 162 5.91 -7.64 8.52
N HIS A 163 6.76 -7.35 7.52
CA HIS A 163 6.39 -6.44 6.44
C HIS A 163 5.44 -7.13 5.46
N GLN A 164 4.44 -6.39 5.02
CA GLN A 164 3.44 -6.91 4.11
C GLN A 164 4.04 -7.47 2.81
N SER A 165 5.08 -6.82 2.27
CA SER A 165 5.78 -7.29 1.07
C SER A 165 6.42 -8.67 1.23
N ALA A 166 7.06 -8.93 2.38
CA ALA A 166 7.63 -10.24 2.69
C ALA A 166 6.53 -11.31 2.87
N ARG A 167 5.45 -10.98 3.60
CA ARG A 167 4.30 -11.89 3.79
C ARG A 167 3.63 -12.22 2.46
N THR A 168 3.45 -11.25 1.57
CA THR A 168 2.89 -11.46 0.24
C THR A 168 3.70 -12.49 -0.54
N TRP A 169 5.03 -12.32 -0.59
CA TRP A 169 5.91 -13.25 -1.28
C TRP A 169 5.86 -14.66 -0.66
N MET A 170 5.98 -14.78 0.66
CA MET A 170 5.98 -16.07 1.36
C MET A 170 4.68 -16.86 1.13
N SER A 171 3.56 -16.17 1.00
CA SER A 171 2.25 -16.77 0.74
C SER A 171 2.08 -17.24 -0.70
N LEU A 172 2.78 -16.67 -1.68
CA LEU A 172 2.61 -17.02 -3.10
C LEU A 172 3.32 -18.29 -3.50
N ARG A 173 4.49 -18.62 -2.92
CA ARG A 173 5.30 -19.85 -3.19
C ARG A 173 5.32 -20.25 -4.66
N ASN A 174 5.58 -19.29 -5.56
CA ASN A 174 5.61 -19.54 -6.99
C ASN A 174 7.05 -19.84 -7.43
N PRO A 175 7.36 -21.00 -8.06
CA PRO A 175 8.71 -21.33 -8.53
C PRO A 175 9.22 -20.42 -9.65
N LEU A 176 8.33 -19.66 -10.31
CA LEU A 176 8.68 -18.65 -11.31
C LEU A 176 8.86 -17.26 -10.70
N LEU A 177 8.81 -17.12 -9.37
CA LEU A 177 9.02 -15.86 -8.66
C LEU A 177 10.34 -15.92 -7.90
N LEU A 178 11.32 -15.15 -8.36
CA LEU A 178 12.55 -14.87 -7.62
C LEU A 178 12.30 -13.74 -6.62
N HIS A 179 12.57 -13.97 -5.37
CA HIS A 179 12.52 -12.95 -4.33
C HIS A 179 13.92 -12.50 -3.92
N LEU A 180 14.19 -11.22 -4.09
CA LEU A 180 15.44 -10.55 -3.74
C LEU A 180 15.22 -9.55 -2.59
N SER A 181 16.21 -9.37 -1.74
CA SER A 181 16.16 -8.38 -0.67
C SER A 181 16.55 -7.01 -1.21
N ALA A 182 15.72 -6.00 -0.95
CA ALA A 182 16.07 -4.62 -1.26
C ALA A 182 17.30 -4.11 -0.48
N ASN A 183 17.72 -4.83 0.57
CA ASN A 183 18.93 -4.51 1.35
C ASN A 183 20.19 -5.22 0.84
N ASP A 184 20.08 -6.08 -0.18
CA ASP A 184 21.25 -6.73 -0.77
C ASP A 184 22.06 -5.70 -1.60
N PRO A 185 23.40 -5.82 -1.67
CA PRO A 185 24.22 -4.95 -2.52
C PRO A 185 23.76 -5.00 -3.98
N ILE A 186 23.82 -3.88 -4.68
CA ILE A 186 23.33 -3.75 -6.07
C ILE A 186 24.04 -4.74 -7.01
N GLU A 187 25.31 -5.04 -6.75
CA GLU A 187 26.09 -6.01 -7.52
C GLU A 187 25.53 -7.43 -7.39
N VAL A 188 25.03 -7.80 -6.18
CA VAL A 188 24.40 -9.09 -5.92
C VAL A 188 23.07 -9.19 -6.63
N LEU A 189 22.25 -8.12 -6.56
CA LEU A 189 20.97 -8.02 -7.27
C LEU A 189 21.18 -8.15 -8.78
N THR A 190 22.14 -7.42 -9.32
CA THR A 190 22.52 -7.43 -10.75
C THR A 190 22.93 -8.82 -11.22
N GLN A 191 23.80 -9.52 -10.45
CA GLN A 191 24.20 -10.89 -10.79
C GLN A 191 23.01 -11.84 -10.81
N GLN A 192 22.17 -11.84 -9.76
CA GLN A 192 21.03 -12.76 -9.67
C GLN A 192 19.98 -12.48 -10.75
N LEU A 193 19.74 -11.23 -11.10
CA LEU A 193 18.85 -10.86 -12.19
C LEU A 193 19.38 -11.27 -13.55
N ASN A 194 20.68 -11.13 -13.80
CA ASN A 194 21.34 -11.61 -15.02
C ASN A 194 21.20 -13.14 -15.18
N GLU A 195 21.31 -13.89 -14.10
CA GLU A 195 21.10 -15.34 -14.10
C GLU A 195 19.64 -15.72 -14.29
N TRP A 196 18.72 -14.99 -13.61
CA TRP A 196 17.29 -15.30 -13.62
C TRP A 196 16.59 -14.90 -14.92
N GLN A 197 16.93 -13.77 -15.53
CA GLN A 197 16.29 -13.21 -16.73
C GLN A 197 14.77 -13.07 -16.56
N PRO A 198 14.28 -12.13 -15.74
CA PRO A 198 12.86 -11.97 -15.47
C PRO A 198 12.09 -11.36 -16.65
N ASP A 199 10.88 -11.88 -16.92
CA ASP A 199 9.89 -11.24 -17.79
C ASP A 199 9.15 -10.09 -17.07
N SER A 200 9.03 -10.19 -15.75
CA SER A 200 8.42 -9.15 -14.89
C SER A 200 9.38 -8.76 -13.78
N LEU A 201 9.61 -7.47 -13.63
CA LEU A 201 10.46 -6.88 -12.61
C LEU A 201 9.59 -6.00 -11.68
N GLY A 202 9.58 -6.32 -10.39
CA GLY A 202 8.84 -5.56 -9.38
C GLY A 202 9.74 -5.15 -8.23
N GLY A 203 9.43 -4.00 -7.59
CA GLY A 203 10.18 -3.54 -6.43
C GLY A 203 9.89 -2.11 -6.03
N TYR A 204 10.73 -1.58 -5.17
CA TYR A 204 10.68 -0.17 -4.79
C TYR A 204 11.20 0.71 -5.93
N PRO A 205 10.58 1.89 -6.19
CA PRO A 205 11.04 2.83 -7.21
C PRO A 205 12.55 3.13 -7.16
N SER A 206 13.10 3.35 -5.97
CA SER A 206 14.53 3.63 -5.77
C SER A 206 15.43 2.50 -6.27
N ILE A 207 15.12 1.25 -5.93
CA ILE A 207 15.88 0.06 -6.35
C ILE A 207 15.76 -0.18 -7.85
N ILE A 208 14.56 -0.06 -8.42
CA ILE A 208 14.36 -0.23 -9.87
C ILE A 208 15.10 0.85 -10.65
N ASN A 209 15.14 2.10 -10.12
CA ASN A 209 15.91 3.19 -10.70
C ASN A 209 17.43 2.95 -10.62
N ALA A 210 17.93 2.39 -9.51
CA ALA A 210 19.35 2.00 -9.40
C ALA A 210 19.73 0.89 -10.40
N LEU A 211 18.86 -0.12 -10.56
CA LEU A 211 19.04 -1.19 -11.55
C LEU A 211 18.98 -0.67 -13.00
N ALA A 212 18.19 0.37 -13.26
CA ALA A 212 18.21 1.03 -14.57
C ALA A 212 19.59 1.66 -14.86
N SER A 213 20.28 2.21 -13.85
CA SER A 213 21.66 2.69 -14.02
C SER A 213 22.63 1.53 -14.29
N GLU A 214 22.52 0.39 -13.62
CA GLU A 214 23.32 -0.81 -13.89
C GLU A 214 23.12 -1.33 -15.33
N GLN A 215 21.89 -1.25 -15.84
CA GLN A 215 21.58 -1.62 -17.24
C GLN A 215 22.26 -0.67 -18.23
N VAL A 216 22.22 0.65 -18.00
CA VAL A 216 22.88 1.65 -18.84
C VAL A 216 24.40 1.48 -18.85
N GLU A 217 24.99 1.16 -17.69
CA GLU A 217 26.43 0.94 -17.55
C GLU A 217 26.88 -0.45 -18.04
N GLY A 218 25.97 -1.28 -18.53
CA GLY A 218 26.28 -2.58 -19.11
C GLY A 218 26.70 -3.65 -18.12
N ARG A 219 26.31 -3.51 -16.84
CA ARG A 219 26.47 -4.55 -15.80
C ARG A 219 25.23 -5.42 -15.67
N LEU A 220 24.05 -4.85 -15.87
CA LEU A 220 22.78 -5.57 -15.94
C LEU A 220 22.36 -5.78 -17.40
N HIS A 221 21.83 -6.97 -17.74
CA HIS A 221 21.42 -7.34 -19.09
C HIS A 221 20.09 -8.09 -19.04
N ILE A 222 18.99 -7.39 -18.69
CA ILE A 222 17.63 -7.97 -18.64
C ILE A 222 16.67 -7.20 -19.54
N HIS A 223 15.58 -7.85 -19.94
CA HIS A 223 14.56 -7.28 -20.83
C HIS A 223 13.15 -7.55 -20.29
N PRO A 224 12.77 -6.98 -19.14
CA PRO A 224 11.45 -7.20 -18.57
C PRO A 224 10.36 -6.62 -19.47
N LYS A 225 9.27 -7.37 -19.65
CA LYS A 225 8.07 -6.97 -20.40
C LYS A 225 7.08 -6.21 -19.52
N LEU A 226 7.15 -6.41 -18.20
CA LEU A 226 6.31 -5.78 -17.19
C LEU A 226 7.20 -5.23 -16.09
N ILE A 227 7.05 -3.94 -15.77
CA ILE A 227 7.73 -3.30 -14.64
C ILE A 227 6.67 -2.76 -13.70
N THR A 228 6.77 -3.12 -12.42
CA THR A 228 5.82 -2.70 -11.38
C THR A 228 6.58 -2.10 -10.20
N VAL A 229 6.08 -1.00 -9.66
CA VAL A 229 6.68 -0.35 -8.49
C VAL A 229 5.63 -0.03 -7.44
N SER A 230 6.04 0.01 -6.17
CA SER A 230 5.16 0.34 -5.04
C SER A 230 5.94 0.74 -3.79
N SER A 231 5.23 1.16 -2.77
CA SER A 231 5.70 1.39 -1.39
C SER A 231 6.60 2.61 -1.17
N GLU A 232 7.06 3.24 -2.22
CA GLU A 232 7.81 4.49 -2.21
C GLU A 232 7.23 5.47 -3.24
N LEU A 233 7.60 6.74 -3.13
CA LEU A 233 7.23 7.72 -4.13
C LEU A 233 7.98 7.45 -5.45
N LEU A 234 7.24 7.30 -6.53
CA LEU A 234 7.78 7.27 -7.88
C LEU A 234 7.81 8.69 -8.44
N THR A 235 8.99 9.31 -8.53
CA THR A 235 9.15 10.62 -9.15
C THR A 235 9.07 10.54 -10.67
N GLU A 236 8.73 11.65 -11.34
CA GLU A 236 8.69 11.69 -12.80
C GLU A 236 10.07 11.41 -13.42
N ASP A 237 11.16 11.87 -12.80
CA ASP A 237 12.52 11.61 -13.27
C ASP A 237 12.89 10.11 -13.18
N MET A 238 12.53 9.44 -12.08
CA MET A 238 12.68 7.98 -11.96
C MET A 238 11.85 7.27 -13.03
N ARG A 239 10.59 7.65 -13.19
CA ARG A 239 9.69 7.09 -14.20
C ARG A 239 10.31 7.19 -15.58
N HIS A 240 10.70 8.39 -16.01
CA HIS A 240 11.29 8.62 -17.32
C HIS A 240 12.58 7.83 -17.53
N ARG A 241 13.46 7.78 -16.54
CA ARG A 241 14.71 7.00 -16.65
C ARG A 241 14.43 5.52 -16.82
N ILE A 242 13.61 4.92 -15.98
CA ILE A 242 13.28 3.50 -16.02
C ILE A 242 12.58 3.14 -17.34
N GLU A 243 11.58 3.92 -17.75
CA GLU A 243 10.84 3.70 -19.00
C GLU A 243 11.74 3.80 -20.23
N ASN A 244 12.69 4.75 -20.26
CA ASN A 244 13.63 4.91 -21.34
C ASN A 244 14.63 3.75 -21.44
N VAL A 245 15.11 3.22 -20.29
CA VAL A 245 16.12 2.15 -20.28
C VAL A 245 15.56 0.83 -20.81
N TRP A 246 14.33 0.48 -20.46
CA TRP A 246 13.73 -0.79 -20.86
C TRP A 246 12.65 -0.66 -21.95
N GLU A 247 12.37 0.56 -22.41
CA GLU A 247 11.31 0.86 -23.40
C GLU A 247 9.95 0.27 -23.00
N GLN A 248 9.68 0.23 -21.68
CA GLN A 248 8.47 -0.29 -21.08
C GLN A 248 7.83 0.76 -20.18
N LYS A 249 6.50 0.82 -20.20
CA LYS A 249 5.75 1.63 -19.24
C LYS A 249 5.75 0.97 -17.87
N ILE A 250 5.92 1.79 -16.81
CA ILE A 250 5.85 1.36 -15.42
C ILE A 250 4.39 1.31 -14.97
N PHE A 251 4.05 0.33 -14.15
CA PHE A 251 2.81 0.28 -13.41
C PHE A 251 3.09 0.60 -11.94
N ASN A 252 2.60 1.74 -11.48
CA ASN A 252 2.70 2.14 -10.09
C ASN A 252 1.48 1.64 -9.28
N THR A 253 1.72 1.26 -8.02
CA THR A 253 0.68 0.83 -7.10
C THR A 253 0.88 1.51 -5.75
N TYR A 254 -0.16 2.19 -5.27
CA TYR A 254 -0.19 2.73 -3.93
C TYR A 254 -0.62 1.62 -2.94
N VAL A 255 0.21 1.38 -1.95
CA VAL A 255 0.02 0.32 -0.95
C VAL A 255 0.20 0.86 0.46
N ALA A 256 -0.56 0.31 1.40
CA ALA A 256 -0.43 0.57 2.82
C ALA A 256 -0.53 -0.73 3.61
N THR A 257 0.18 -0.84 4.75
CA THR A 257 0.15 -2.04 5.59
C THR A 257 -1.25 -2.36 6.08
N GLU A 258 -2.05 -1.33 6.29
CA GLU A 258 -3.42 -1.37 6.75
C GLU A 258 -4.38 -2.03 5.75
N THR A 259 -4.09 -1.86 4.45
CA THR A 259 -5.05 -2.18 3.39
C THR A 259 -4.53 -3.18 2.35
N GLY A 260 -3.24 -3.31 2.17
CA GLY A 260 -2.68 -3.89 0.96
C GLY A 260 -2.65 -2.86 -0.16
N ALA A 261 -2.92 -3.26 -1.39
CA ALA A 261 -3.00 -2.31 -2.48
C ALA A 261 -4.31 -1.50 -2.38
N LEU A 262 -4.17 -0.18 -2.35
CA LEU A 262 -5.27 0.79 -2.24
C LEU A 262 -5.60 1.44 -3.59
N ALA A 263 -4.60 1.57 -4.47
CA ALA A 263 -4.79 2.10 -5.83
C ALA A 263 -3.74 1.54 -6.78
N GLY A 264 -4.03 1.52 -8.09
CA GLY A 264 -3.10 1.06 -9.10
C GLY A 264 -3.34 1.68 -10.47
N GLU A 265 -2.28 1.79 -11.26
CA GLU A 265 -2.36 2.24 -12.65
C GLU A 265 -2.97 1.18 -13.57
N CYS A 266 -3.72 1.63 -14.55
CA CYS A 266 -4.19 0.82 -15.67
C CYS A 266 -3.29 1.01 -16.89
N ILE A 267 -3.59 0.33 -18.01
CA ILE A 267 -2.83 0.39 -19.27
C ILE A 267 -2.75 1.80 -19.87
N GLU A 268 -3.67 2.69 -19.50
CA GLU A 268 -3.65 4.08 -19.99
C GLU A 268 -2.58 4.94 -19.31
N HIS A 269 -2.03 4.49 -18.20
CA HIS A 269 -0.96 5.16 -17.41
C HIS A 269 -1.21 6.64 -17.12
N THR A 270 -2.48 7.00 -16.97
CA THR A 270 -2.83 8.41 -16.73
C THR A 270 -2.76 8.75 -15.25
N ARG A 271 -3.23 7.86 -14.38
CA ARG A 271 -3.30 8.01 -12.91
C ARG A 271 -3.58 6.66 -12.25
N LEU A 272 -3.49 6.62 -10.90
CA LEU A 272 -3.90 5.44 -10.14
C LEU A 272 -5.42 5.46 -9.91
N HIS A 273 -6.05 4.33 -10.12
CA HIS A 273 -7.44 4.09 -9.77
C HIS A 273 -7.54 3.60 -8.34
N LEU A 274 -8.32 4.25 -7.47
CA LEU A 274 -8.64 3.75 -6.14
C LEU A 274 -9.41 2.42 -6.25
N TYR A 275 -9.10 1.47 -5.39
CA TYR A 275 -9.83 0.20 -5.32
C TYR A 275 -11.06 0.35 -4.42
N GLU A 276 -12.01 1.18 -4.87
CA GLU A 276 -13.19 1.58 -4.11
C GLU A 276 -14.19 0.44 -3.85
N ASP A 277 -14.04 -0.70 -4.50
CA ASP A 277 -14.74 -1.93 -4.19
C ASP A 277 -14.14 -2.70 -3.00
N LEU A 278 -12.98 -2.29 -2.51
CA LEU A 278 -12.32 -2.85 -1.33
C LEU A 278 -12.35 -1.88 -0.15
N ASP A 279 -12.17 -0.60 -0.43
CA ASP A 279 -12.02 0.43 0.59
C ASP A 279 -12.82 1.68 0.25
N ILE A 280 -13.53 2.26 1.21
CA ILE A 280 -14.03 3.63 1.09
C ILE A 280 -12.92 4.55 1.57
N VAL A 281 -12.49 5.46 0.70
CA VAL A 281 -11.42 6.42 0.97
C VAL A 281 -12.01 7.81 1.02
N GLU A 282 -11.92 8.46 2.19
CA GLU A 282 -12.28 9.86 2.38
C GLU A 282 -11.00 10.67 2.41
N VAL A 283 -10.82 11.59 1.47
CA VAL A 283 -9.74 12.59 1.48
C VAL A 283 -10.26 13.79 2.25
N VAL A 284 -9.63 14.13 3.38
CA VAL A 284 -10.19 15.08 4.33
C VAL A 284 -9.23 16.20 4.74
N ASP A 285 -9.80 17.31 5.22
CA ASP A 285 -9.08 18.41 5.85
C ASP A 285 -8.70 18.08 7.32
N THR A 286 -8.05 19.00 8.00
CA THR A 286 -7.68 18.88 9.44
C THR A 286 -8.87 18.68 10.37
N SER A 287 -10.08 19.06 9.94
CA SER A 287 -11.34 18.93 10.69
C SER A 287 -12.11 17.66 10.31
N ASN A 288 -11.51 16.73 9.58
CA ASN A 288 -12.13 15.49 9.08
C ASN A 288 -13.30 15.70 8.11
N ARG A 289 -13.34 16.85 7.42
CA ARG A 289 -14.35 17.14 6.40
C ARG A 289 -13.80 16.77 5.02
N PRO A 290 -14.59 16.11 4.16
CA PRO A 290 -14.16 15.78 2.81
C PRO A 290 -13.73 17.03 2.03
N VAL A 291 -12.62 16.91 1.29
CA VAL A 291 -12.20 17.94 0.34
C VAL A 291 -12.68 17.59 -1.08
N PRO A 292 -12.99 18.58 -1.92
CA PRO A 292 -13.43 18.30 -3.29
C PRO A 292 -12.28 17.76 -4.14
N PRO A 293 -12.57 16.97 -5.20
CA PRO A 293 -11.59 16.59 -6.19
C PRO A 293 -10.83 17.81 -6.74
N GLY A 294 -9.51 17.67 -6.94
CA GLY A 294 -8.60 18.74 -7.31
C GLY A 294 -7.99 19.50 -6.12
N ALA A 295 -8.50 19.28 -4.90
CA ALA A 295 -7.90 19.81 -3.69
C ALA A 295 -7.09 18.74 -2.95
N SER A 296 -5.94 19.13 -2.40
CA SER A 296 -5.13 18.24 -1.56
C SER A 296 -5.77 18.08 -0.19
N GLY A 297 -5.88 16.82 0.27
CA GLY A 297 -6.25 16.53 1.64
C GLY A 297 -5.07 16.66 2.60
N GLU A 298 -5.40 16.73 3.89
CA GLU A 298 -4.39 16.70 4.97
C GLU A 298 -4.13 15.28 5.47
N LYS A 299 -5.08 14.37 5.25
CA LYS A 299 -5.01 12.96 5.61
C LYS A 299 -6.11 12.16 4.90
N LEU A 300 -6.04 10.84 5.03
CA LEU A 300 -7.07 9.91 4.56
C LEU A 300 -7.81 9.29 5.73
N LEU A 301 -9.10 9.02 5.53
CA LEU A 301 -9.85 8.11 6.39
C LEU A 301 -10.27 6.92 5.56
N ILE A 302 -9.89 5.72 6.00
CA ILE A 302 -10.13 4.48 5.26
C ILE A 302 -11.13 3.62 6.00
N THR A 303 -12.15 3.17 5.29
CA THR A 303 -13.09 2.15 5.77
C THR A 303 -12.94 0.92 4.90
N ARG A 304 -12.44 -0.17 5.51
CA ARG A 304 -12.12 -1.39 4.81
C ARG A 304 -13.30 -2.35 4.76
N LEU A 305 -13.92 -2.53 3.60
CA LEU A 305 -15.23 -3.16 3.46
C LEU A 305 -15.25 -4.67 3.74
N PHE A 306 -14.13 -5.36 3.65
CA PHE A 306 -14.08 -6.82 3.77
C PHE A 306 -13.30 -7.34 4.99
N ASN A 307 -12.70 -6.45 5.80
CA ASN A 307 -11.92 -6.87 6.97
C ASN A 307 -12.82 -6.96 8.21
N THR A 308 -13.16 -8.19 8.58
CA THR A 308 -13.99 -8.51 9.75
C THR A 308 -13.17 -8.97 10.96
N THR A 309 -11.94 -9.44 10.76
CA THR A 309 -11.02 -9.85 11.85
C THR A 309 -10.63 -8.67 12.74
N GLN A 310 -10.29 -7.55 12.12
CA GLN A 310 -9.95 -6.28 12.76
C GLN A 310 -10.62 -5.16 11.95
N PRO A 311 -11.91 -4.86 12.20
CA PRO A 311 -12.62 -3.85 11.41
C PRO A 311 -11.94 -2.49 11.50
N LEU A 312 -11.71 -1.86 10.35
CA LEU A 312 -11.20 -0.51 10.25
C LEU A 312 -12.29 0.38 9.63
N ILE A 313 -12.94 1.20 10.46
CA ILE A 313 -14.01 2.13 10.03
C ILE A 313 -13.53 3.54 10.32
N ARG A 314 -13.38 4.36 9.27
CA ARG A 314 -12.78 5.70 9.30
C ARG A 314 -11.40 5.73 9.98
N TYR A 315 -10.58 4.75 9.67
CA TYR A 315 -9.21 4.67 10.19
C TYR A 315 -8.33 5.74 9.54
N GLU A 316 -7.64 6.51 10.37
CA GLU A 316 -6.78 7.62 9.94
C GLU A 316 -5.45 7.10 9.41
N VAL A 317 -5.15 7.47 8.16
CA VAL A 317 -3.84 7.31 7.53
C VAL A 317 -3.27 8.69 7.24
N SER A 318 -2.02 8.89 7.61
CA SER A 318 -1.35 10.21 7.53
C SER A 318 -0.90 10.60 6.11
N ASP A 319 -1.08 9.72 5.14
CA ASP A 319 -0.78 10.01 3.74
C ASP A 319 -1.67 11.14 3.21
N ARG A 320 -1.06 12.04 2.45
CA ARG A 320 -1.73 13.16 1.79
C ARG A 320 -1.87 12.84 0.31
N LEU A 321 -3.08 12.95 -0.19
CA LEU A 321 -3.33 12.78 -1.61
C LEU A 321 -4.37 13.78 -2.14
N CYS A 322 -4.39 13.93 -3.46
CA CYS A 322 -5.38 14.69 -4.20
C CYS A 322 -6.14 13.73 -5.11
N LEU A 323 -7.48 13.80 -5.11
CA LEU A 323 -8.31 13.09 -6.09
C LEU A 323 -8.45 13.94 -7.35
N SER A 324 -8.42 13.30 -8.52
CA SER A 324 -8.69 13.96 -9.80
C SER A 324 -10.18 14.22 -9.99
N SER A 325 -10.51 15.32 -10.61
CA SER A 325 -11.88 15.59 -11.09
C SER A 325 -12.19 14.93 -12.46
N GLY A 326 -11.16 14.32 -13.09
CA GLY A 326 -11.28 13.68 -14.39
C GLY A 326 -11.68 12.22 -14.33
N SER A 327 -11.83 11.60 -15.50
CA SER A 327 -12.07 10.17 -15.67
C SER A 327 -11.02 9.57 -16.59
N CYS A 328 -10.80 8.25 -16.50
CA CYS A 328 -9.89 7.52 -17.36
C CYS A 328 -10.60 6.99 -18.62
N SER A 329 -9.91 6.96 -19.75
CA SER A 329 -10.38 6.33 -21.00
C SER A 329 -10.63 4.82 -20.87
N CYS A 330 -10.06 4.16 -19.88
CA CYS A 330 -10.30 2.74 -19.57
C CYS A 330 -11.74 2.44 -19.08
N LYS A 331 -12.51 3.48 -18.73
CA LYS A 331 -13.93 3.42 -18.32
C LYS A 331 -14.22 2.65 -17.02
N ARG A 332 -13.21 2.31 -16.20
CA ARG A 332 -13.43 1.74 -14.87
C ARG A 332 -14.12 2.75 -13.96
N PRO A 333 -14.98 2.31 -13.02
CA PRO A 333 -15.83 3.21 -12.23
C PRO A 333 -15.07 3.95 -11.11
N TYR A 334 -13.80 3.66 -10.93
CA TYR A 334 -12.99 4.08 -9.78
C TYR A 334 -12.51 5.53 -9.90
N ALA A 335 -12.53 6.23 -8.78
CA ALA A 335 -11.92 7.55 -8.66
C ALA A 335 -10.41 7.49 -8.95
N LEU A 336 -9.88 8.56 -9.52
CA LEU A 336 -8.47 8.68 -9.85
C LEU A 336 -7.72 9.47 -8.79
N VAL A 337 -6.55 9.00 -8.42
CA VAL A 337 -5.59 9.75 -7.62
C VAL A 337 -4.76 10.62 -8.54
N GLU A 338 -4.82 11.92 -8.35
CA GLU A 338 -4.05 12.92 -9.09
C GLU A 338 -2.59 12.94 -8.64
N ASP A 339 -2.39 12.97 -7.31
CA ASP A 339 -1.08 13.14 -6.69
C ASP A 339 -1.05 12.48 -5.30
N ILE A 340 0.10 11.92 -4.94
CA ILE A 340 0.42 11.40 -3.61
C ILE A 340 1.59 12.19 -3.07
N GLN A 341 1.36 12.98 -2.02
CA GLN A 341 2.34 13.92 -1.47
C GLN A 341 3.21 13.34 -0.34
N GLY A 342 3.08 12.03 -0.08
CA GLY A 342 3.76 11.38 1.03
C GLY A 342 3.05 11.55 2.37
N ARG A 343 3.72 11.15 3.45
CA ARG A 343 3.16 11.20 4.80
C ARG A 343 3.36 12.56 5.43
N LYS A 344 2.43 12.94 6.29
CA LYS A 344 2.52 14.19 7.05
C LYS A 344 3.76 14.22 7.95
N GLU A 345 4.14 13.07 8.52
CA GLU A 345 5.29 12.92 9.39
C GLU A 345 6.64 13.06 8.66
N ASP A 346 6.65 12.86 7.36
CA ASP A 346 7.86 13.01 6.54
C ASP A 346 8.05 14.47 6.06
N VAL A 347 7.11 15.36 6.39
CA VAL A 347 7.22 16.79 6.06
C VAL A 347 8.16 17.48 7.06
N LEU A 348 9.22 18.09 6.55
CA LEU A 348 10.11 18.91 7.35
C LEU A 348 9.66 20.39 7.36
N PHE A 349 9.78 21.01 8.51
CA PHE A 349 9.35 22.40 8.73
C PHE A 349 10.55 23.29 9.01
N PHE A 350 10.68 24.38 8.28
CA PHE A 350 11.79 25.32 8.42
C PHE A 350 11.29 26.73 8.70
N PRO A 351 12.05 27.52 9.47
CA PRO A 351 11.81 28.95 9.56
C PRO A 351 12.12 29.62 8.22
N GLY A 352 11.10 30.26 7.64
CA GLY A 352 11.22 31.02 6.40
C GLY A 352 11.47 32.52 6.65
N ALA A 353 11.66 33.27 5.57
CA ALA A 353 11.81 34.72 5.65
C ALA A 353 10.57 35.36 6.28
N ALA A 354 10.77 36.39 7.12
CA ALA A 354 9.72 37.15 7.81
C ALA A 354 8.83 36.31 8.78
N GLY A 355 9.33 35.21 9.34
CA GLY A 355 8.60 34.39 10.30
C GLY A 355 7.54 33.47 9.68
N ALA A 356 7.53 33.32 8.37
CA ALA A 356 6.72 32.29 7.70
C ALA A 356 7.33 30.91 7.93
N GLU A 357 6.49 29.89 8.01
CA GLU A 357 6.92 28.49 8.04
C GLU A 357 7.05 27.95 6.61
N VAL A 358 8.20 27.38 6.28
CA VAL A 358 8.45 26.69 5.01
C VAL A 358 8.32 25.19 5.22
N ARG A 359 7.43 24.56 4.46
CA ARG A 359 7.22 23.11 4.47
C ARG A 359 7.98 22.49 3.32
N ILE A 360 8.81 21.48 3.61
CA ILE A 360 9.50 20.71 2.60
C ILE A 360 9.00 19.26 2.70
N ILE A 361 8.37 18.80 1.63
CA ILE A 361 7.84 17.44 1.54
C ILE A 361 8.85 16.52 0.85
N PRO A 362 8.81 15.20 1.09
CA PRO A 362 9.82 14.25 0.62
C PRO A 362 10.21 14.40 -0.85
N HIS A 363 9.23 14.58 -1.75
CA HIS A 363 9.53 14.68 -3.17
C HIS A 363 10.36 15.91 -3.56
N MET A 364 10.35 16.98 -2.76
CA MET A 364 11.20 18.15 -3.02
C MET A 364 12.69 17.84 -2.78
N PHE A 365 12.98 16.93 -1.85
CA PHE A 365 14.34 16.44 -1.66
C PHE A 365 14.79 15.57 -2.83
N HIS A 366 13.91 14.73 -3.37
CA HIS A 366 14.21 13.94 -4.55
C HIS A 366 14.61 14.81 -5.74
N ALA A 367 13.93 15.94 -5.98
CA ALA A 367 14.28 16.87 -7.05
C ALA A 367 15.73 17.41 -6.96
N VAL A 368 16.33 17.42 -5.76
CA VAL A 368 17.69 17.89 -5.53
C VAL A 368 18.66 16.71 -5.41
N MET A 369 18.29 15.69 -4.63
CA MET A 369 19.20 14.60 -4.27
C MET A 369 19.38 13.59 -5.40
N ASP A 370 18.35 13.37 -6.24
CA ASP A 370 18.41 12.39 -7.34
C ASP A 370 19.37 12.82 -8.49
N VAL A 371 19.74 14.10 -8.55
CA VAL A 371 20.74 14.62 -9.52
C VAL A 371 22.16 14.62 -8.97
N ILE A 372 22.34 14.34 -7.68
CA ILE A 372 23.67 14.26 -7.06
C ILE A 372 24.19 12.82 -7.24
N PRO A 373 25.47 12.61 -7.62
CA PRO A 373 26.02 11.29 -7.87
C PRO A 373 26.32 10.55 -6.56
N VAL A 374 25.29 10.25 -5.79
CA VAL A 374 25.33 9.47 -4.54
C VAL A 374 24.50 8.19 -4.71
N ARG A 375 24.87 7.11 -4.02
CA ARG A 375 24.11 5.83 -4.11
C ARG A 375 22.87 5.83 -3.24
N GLU A 376 22.97 6.39 -2.04
CA GLU A 376 21.91 6.48 -1.04
C GLU A 376 22.00 7.81 -0.32
N TRP A 377 20.87 8.30 0.16
CA TRP A 377 20.81 9.49 0.98
C TRP A 377 19.72 9.38 2.03
N GLN A 378 19.96 10.03 3.15
CA GLN A 378 18.99 10.19 4.23
C GLN A 378 18.98 11.65 4.68
N ILE A 379 17.81 12.18 4.96
CA ILE A 379 17.64 13.52 5.52
C ILE A 379 17.07 13.37 6.93
N MET A 380 17.74 14.01 7.87
CA MET A 380 17.34 14.08 9.27
C MET A 380 17.21 15.54 9.67
N GLN A 381 16.09 15.90 10.29
CA GLN A 381 15.92 17.19 10.92
C GLN A 381 16.18 17.03 12.42
N GLU A 382 17.22 17.73 12.92
CA GLU A 382 17.50 17.84 14.34
C GLU A 382 17.27 19.29 14.76
N GLU A 383 16.25 19.53 15.57
CA GLU A 383 15.79 20.87 15.98
C GLU A 383 15.49 21.77 14.74
N GLU A 384 16.22 22.89 14.60
CA GLU A 384 16.11 23.82 13.47
C GLU A 384 17.14 23.54 12.34
N ALA A 385 17.98 22.52 12.47
CA ALA A 385 19.01 22.15 11.50
C ALA A 385 18.63 20.88 10.74
N VAL A 386 19.05 20.78 9.48
CA VAL A 386 18.89 19.59 8.64
C VAL A 386 20.24 19.12 8.17
N TYR A 387 20.45 17.83 8.31
CA TYR A 387 21.65 17.14 7.83
C TYR A 387 21.26 16.16 6.74
N ALA A 388 21.97 16.20 5.62
CA ALA A 388 21.93 15.14 4.63
C ALA A 388 23.18 14.25 4.80
N SER A 389 22.98 12.93 4.88
CA SER A 389 24.04 11.94 4.81
C SER A 389 23.92 11.15 3.51
N TRP A 390 25.06 10.83 2.89
CA TRP A 390 25.14 10.10 1.62
C TRP A 390 26.25 9.04 1.71
#